data_71a591c65a39c15fb6098fea8154a407
#
_entry.id   71a591c65a39c15fb6098fea8154a407
#
_cell.length_a   1.000
_cell.length_b   1.000
_cell.length_c   1.000
_cell.angle_alpha   90.00
_cell.angle_beta   90.00
_cell.angle_gamma   90.00
#
_symmetry.space_group_name_H-M   'P 1'
#
loop_
_entity.id
_entity.type
_entity.pdbx_description
1 polymer ?
#
loop_
_entity_poly.entity_id
_entity_poly.type
_entity_poly.pdbx_seq_one_letter_code
_entity_poly.pdbx_strand_id
1 'polypeptide(L)'
;ILCDFICRGVNAPNAYMAYLQELEERYQSEIQKVWFKNKKHGWNHFGTKIIFANGEEYYAQRNDDPFMYGYIKKELNLYMRSCCNQCKFKGISRATDLTLGDFWGYKVDVNEKDYGVSAVMVHSSKGEKILEAVNSLHKELHTIDEIIKGNICLEKSAQKSEYSDYFWKCMDEKVPFSKIIERIKRGIN
;
A
#
# COMPACT_ATOMS: atom_id res chain seq x y z
N ILE A 1 -14.55 20.94 2.38
CA ILE A 1 -13.61 20.41 1.40
C ILE A 1 -13.72 18.90 1.34
N LEU A 2 -13.68 18.34 0.14
CA LEU A 2 -13.62 16.91 -0.09
C LEU A 2 -12.23 16.55 -0.60
N CYS A 3 -11.64 15.53 0.02
CA CYS A 3 -10.33 15.04 -0.37
C CYS A 3 -10.39 13.52 -0.49
N ASP A 4 -9.89 12.98 -1.59
CA ASP A 4 -9.67 11.56 -1.77
C ASP A 4 -8.19 11.24 -2.02
N PHE A 5 -7.87 10.00 -2.35
CA PHE A 5 -6.49 9.61 -2.59
C PHE A 5 -6.38 8.54 -3.68
N ILE A 6 -5.20 8.46 -4.28
CA ILE A 6 -4.86 7.44 -5.27
C ILE A 6 -4.74 6.10 -4.54
N CYS A 7 -5.74 5.24 -4.73
CA CYS A 7 -5.86 3.98 -4.02
C CYS A 7 -5.48 2.79 -4.91
N ARG A 8 -4.60 1.92 -4.45
CA ARG A 8 -4.32 0.64 -5.10
C ARG A 8 -5.46 -0.36 -4.92
N GLY A 9 -6.02 -0.42 -3.72
CA GLY A 9 -7.09 -1.34 -3.31
C GLY A 9 -7.00 -1.66 -1.82
N VAL A 10 -8.02 -2.34 -1.32
CA VAL A 10 -8.17 -2.73 0.08
C VAL A 10 -8.05 -4.25 0.20
N ASN A 11 -7.21 -4.70 1.12
CA ASN A 11 -7.04 -6.13 1.40
C ASN A 11 -8.23 -6.70 2.17
N ALA A 12 -8.50 -7.97 1.98
CA ALA A 12 -9.50 -8.69 2.75
C ALA A 12 -9.07 -8.79 4.23
N PRO A 13 -9.96 -8.44 5.19
CA PRO A 13 -9.59 -8.41 6.61
C PRO A 13 -9.12 -9.77 7.14
N ASN A 14 -9.72 -10.88 6.72
CA ASN A 14 -9.35 -12.21 7.15
C ASN A 14 -7.91 -12.59 6.76
N ALA A 15 -7.42 -12.16 5.60
CA ALA A 15 -6.01 -12.37 5.23
C ALA A 15 -5.06 -11.59 6.16
N TYR A 16 -5.43 -10.34 6.50
CA TYR A 16 -4.62 -9.54 7.41
C TYR A 16 -4.64 -10.08 8.83
N MET A 17 -5.81 -10.49 9.32
CA MET A 17 -5.94 -11.10 10.64
C MET A 17 -5.13 -12.39 10.76
N ALA A 18 -5.17 -13.27 9.76
CA ALA A 18 -4.39 -14.51 9.76
C ALA A 18 -2.87 -14.25 9.81
N TYR A 19 -2.41 -13.23 9.08
CA TYR A 19 -1.01 -12.80 9.14
C TYR A 19 -0.62 -12.30 10.53
N LEU A 20 -1.44 -11.45 11.15
CA LEU A 20 -1.18 -10.92 12.50
C LEU A 20 -1.20 -12.05 13.54
N GLN A 21 -2.20 -12.95 13.49
CA GLN A 21 -2.32 -14.08 14.39
C GLN A 21 -1.10 -15.01 14.30
N GLU A 22 -0.60 -15.31 13.10
CA GLU A 22 0.63 -16.10 12.93
C GLU A 22 1.84 -15.44 13.60
N LEU A 23 1.91 -14.10 13.58
CA LEU A 23 2.98 -13.38 14.26
C LEU A 23 2.82 -13.42 15.79
N GLU A 24 1.59 -13.27 16.31
CA GLU A 24 1.33 -13.42 17.75
C GLU A 24 1.69 -14.82 18.26
N GLU A 25 1.34 -15.87 17.51
CA GLU A 25 1.74 -17.24 17.80
C GLU A 25 3.26 -17.43 17.80
N ARG A 26 3.96 -16.84 16.81
CA ARG A 26 5.42 -16.93 16.70
C ARG A 26 6.14 -16.23 17.85
N TYR A 27 5.66 -15.06 18.26
CA TYR A 27 6.25 -14.25 19.33
C TYR A 27 5.66 -14.58 20.71
N GLN A 28 4.66 -15.47 20.77
CA GLN A 28 3.93 -15.84 21.99
C GLN A 28 3.46 -14.62 22.80
N SER A 29 3.02 -13.59 22.10
CA SER A 29 2.62 -12.32 22.69
C SER A 29 1.64 -11.57 21.80
N GLU A 30 0.72 -10.84 22.43
CA GLU A 30 -0.25 -10.00 21.74
C GLU A 30 0.42 -8.80 21.07
N ILE A 31 -0.11 -8.39 19.91
CA ILE A 31 0.33 -7.21 19.19
C ILE A 31 -0.23 -5.95 19.85
N GLN A 32 0.65 -5.02 20.23
CA GLN A 32 0.26 -3.72 20.76
C GLN A 32 0.20 -2.62 19.72
N LYS A 33 1.15 -2.60 18.75
CA LYS A 33 1.25 -1.55 17.74
C LYS A 33 1.70 -2.11 16.41
N VAL A 34 1.10 -1.61 15.32
CA VAL A 34 1.46 -1.96 13.94
C VAL A 34 1.71 -0.69 13.15
N TRP A 35 2.84 -0.63 12.45
CA TRP A 35 3.12 0.33 11.39
C TRP A 35 3.26 -0.42 10.08
N PHE A 36 2.21 -0.44 9.30
CA PHE A 36 2.17 -1.15 8.01
C PHE A 36 3.15 -0.59 6.98
N LYS A 37 3.42 0.72 6.99
CA LYS A 37 4.42 1.39 6.15
C LYS A 37 5.38 2.18 7.04
N ASN A 38 6.16 1.49 7.85
CA ASN A 38 7.19 2.13 8.65
C ASN A 38 8.33 2.61 7.75
N LYS A 39 8.67 3.89 7.83
CA LYS A 39 9.66 4.56 6.97
C LYS A 39 11.03 4.71 7.66
N LYS A 40 11.39 3.81 8.58
CA LYS A 40 12.68 3.85 9.30
C LYS A 40 13.89 3.96 8.36
N HIS A 41 13.79 3.35 7.18
CA HIS A 41 14.85 3.33 6.18
C HIS A 41 14.53 4.19 4.94
N GLY A 42 13.61 5.17 5.07
CA GLY A 42 13.16 6.05 4.00
C GLY A 42 11.84 5.62 3.36
N TRP A 43 11.31 6.49 2.51
CA TRP A 43 10.03 6.31 1.84
C TRP A 43 10.07 5.17 0.81
N ASN A 44 11.19 5.05 0.08
CA ASN A 44 11.40 3.99 -0.91
C ASN A 44 11.70 2.63 -0.27
N HIS A 45 12.16 2.61 0.99
CA HIS A 45 12.61 1.42 1.71
C HIS A 45 11.75 1.12 2.95
N PHE A 46 10.45 1.40 2.85
CA PHE A 46 9.52 1.12 3.94
C PHE A 46 9.35 -0.39 4.21
N GLY A 47 8.92 -0.69 5.42
CA GLY A 47 8.65 -2.05 5.88
C GLY A 47 7.48 -2.10 6.86
N THR A 48 7.14 -3.29 7.33
CA THR A 48 6.21 -3.48 8.44
C THR A 48 6.98 -3.50 9.75
N LYS A 49 6.54 -2.69 10.72
CA LYS A 49 7.03 -2.74 12.10
C LYS A 49 5.88 -3.10 13.04
N ILE A 50 6.12 -4.06 13.94
CA ILE A 50 5.15 -4.49 14.94
C ILE A 50 5.85 -4.51 16.31
N ILE A 51 5.14 -4.07 17.36
CA ILE A 51 5.58 -4.15 18.75
C ILE A 51 4.60 -5.05 19.48
N PHE A 52 5.13 -6.02 20.23
CA PHE A 52 4.39 -6.97 21.04
C PHE A 52 4.34 -6.54 22.52
N ALA A 53 3.38 -7.11 23.26
CA ALA A 53 3.17 -6.83 24.68
C ALA A 53 4.36 -7.23 25.55
N ASN A 54 5.12 -8.26 25.14
CA ASN A 54 6.35 -8.70 25.82
C ASN A 54 7.58 -7.80 25.54
N GLY A 55 7.40 -6.74 24.74
CA GLY A 55 8.46 -5.79 24.37
C GLY A 55 9.29 -6.20 23.15
N GLU A 56 9.05 -7.37 22.56
CA GLU A 56 9.72 -7.77 21.32
C GLU A 56 9.21 -6.95 20.12
N GLU A 57 10.06 -6.86 19.09
CA GLU A 57 9.75 -6.15 17.86
C GLU A 57 9.92 -7.06 16.63
N TYR A 58 8.95 -7.03 15.74
CA TYR A 58 9.09 -7.53 14.37
C TYR A 58 9.36 -6.37 13.44
N TYR A 59 10.33 -6.53 12.55
CA TYR A 59 10.55 -5.64 11.42
C TYR A 59 10.94 -6.44 10.18
N ALA A 60 10.25 -6.19 9.08
CA ALA A 60 10.64 -6.73 7.79
C ALA A 60 10.40 -5.70 6.68
N GLN A 61 11.33 -5.63 5.72
CA GLN A 61 11.16 -4.78 4.54
C GLN A 61 10.04 -5.30 3.64
N ARG A 62 9.47 -4.42 2.82
CA ARG A 62 8.31 -4.71 1.96
C ARG A 62 8.43 -5.95 1.07
N ASN A 63 9.64 -6.34 0.70
CA ASN A 63 9.87 -7.52 -0.13
C ASN A 63 10.04 -8.82 0.68
N ASP A 64 10.37 -8.67 1.97
CA ASP A 64 10.65 -9.78 2.89
C ASP A 64 9.44 -10.09 3.77
N ASP A 65 8.65 -9.07 4.11
CA ASP A 65 7.41 -9.22 4.85
C ASP A 65 6.38 -10.01 4.02
N PRO A 66 5.85 -11.15 4.54
CA PRO A 66 4.93 -12.00 3.78
C PRO A 66 3.67 -11.27 3.32
N PHE A 67 3.07 -10.45 4.20
CA PHE A 67 1.84 -9.73 3.88
C PHE A 67 2.10 -8.62 2.86
N MET A 68 3.17 -7.84 3.04
CA MET A 68 3.54 -6.81 2.08
C MET A 68 3.87 -7.41 0.71
N TYR A 69 4.58 -8.52 0.67
CA TYR A 69 4.93 -9.19 -0.57
C TYR A 69 3.68 -9.55 -1.40
N GLY A 70 2.71 -10.22 -0.80
CA GLY A 70 1.48 -10.61 -1.49
C GLY A 70 0.57 -9.43 -1.89
N TYR A 71 0.74 -8.27 -1.24
CA TYR A 71 -0.01 -7.06 -1.52
C TYR A 71 0.66 -6.13 -2.54
N ILE A 72 1.98 -5.90 -2.41
CA ILE A 72 2.67 -4.84 -3.18
C ILE A 72 3.07 -5.31 -4.58
N LYS A 73 3.44 -6.56 -4.75
CA LYS A 73 3.80 -7.11 -6.06
C LYS A 73 2.60 -6.98 -7.01
N LYS A 74 2.81 -6.28 -8.14
CA LYS A 74 1.72 -5.96 -9.09
C LYS A 74 1.01 -7.20 -9.61
N GLU A 75 1.77 -8.27 -9.80
CA GLU A 75 1.31 -9.54 -10.33
C GLU A 75 0.56 -10.38 -9.28
N LEU A 76 0.76 -10.08 -8.00
CA LEU A 76 0.19 -10.91 -6.94
C LEU A 76 -1.21 -10.46 -6.51
N ASN A 77 -1.38 -9.29 -5.92
CA ASN A 77 -2.69 -8.81 -5.42
C ASN A 77 -3.55 -9.94 -4.79
N LEU A 78 -2.93 -10.83 -3.99
CA LEU A 78 -3.47 -12.14 -3.63
C LEU A 78 -4.82 -12.08 -2.91
N TYR A 79 -4.98 -11.11 -2.02
CA TYR A 79 -6.11 -11.00 -1.10
C TYR A 79 -6.78 -9.64 -1.14
N MET A 80 -6.75 -8.99 -2.30
CA MET A 80 -7.50 -7.76 -2.49
C MET A 80 -8.99 -8.05 -2.57
N ARG A 81 -9.82 -7.14 -2.02
CA ARG A 81 -11.28 -7.27 -2.11
C ARG A 81 -11.73 -7.27 -3.56
N SER A 82 -12.73 -8.09 -3.89
CA SER A 82 -13.25 -8.23 -5.25
C SER A 82 -13.77 -6.92 -5.84
N CYS A 83 -14.36 -6.04 -5.02
CA CYS A 83 -14.82 -4.71 -5.46
C CYS A 83 -13.65 -3.82 -5.94
N CYS A 84 -12.42 -4.07 -5.51
CA CYS A 84 -11.25 -3.32 -5.97
C CYS A 84 -10.82 -3.70 -7.39
N ASN A 85 -11.19 -4.89 -7.86
CA ASN A 85 -10.88 -5.34 -9.22
C ASN A 85 -11.75 -4.64 -10.28
N GLN A 86 -12.87 -4.04 -9.85
CA GLN A 86 -13.81 -3.27 -10.69
C GLN A 86 -14.15 -1.94 -9.99
N CYS A 87 -13.11 -1.25 -9.48
CA CYS A 87 -13.28 -0.04 -8.71
C CYS A 87 -13.87 1.09 -9.55
N LYS A 88 -15.02 1.62 -9.12
CA LYS A 88 -15.72 2.73 -9.78
C LYS A 88 -15.08 4.10 -9.55
N PHE A 89 -14.10 4.18 -8.63
CA PHE A 89 -13.41 5.42 -8.27
C PHE A 89 -12.05 5.56 -8.96
N LYS A 90 -11.90 4.96 -10.14
CA LYS A 90 -10.72 5.13 -11.00
C LYS A 90 -10.93 6.28 -11.98
N GLY A 91 -9.84 6.81 -12.49
CA GLY A 91 -9.80 7.89 -13.45
C GLY A 91 -9.27 9.21 -12.87
N ILE A 92 -9.01 10.14 -13.77
CA ILE A 92 -8.48 11.47 -13.45
C ILE A 92 -9.59 12.47 -13.08
N SER A 93 -10.82 12.24 -13.54
CA SER A 93 -11.96 13.07 -13.17
C SER A 93 -12.53 12.62 -11.83
N ARG A 94 -12.50 13.50 -10.85
CA ARG A 94 -12.93 13.23 -9.47
C ARG A 94 -14.01 14.22 -9.04
N ALA A 95 -14.90 13.77 -8.17
CA ALA A 95 -15.91 14.62 -7.55
C ALA A 95 -15.40 15.34 -6.29
N THR A 96 -14.12 15.21 -5.99
CA THR A 96 -13.46 15.81 -4.83
C THR A 96 -12.79 17.14 -5.20
N ASP A 97 -12.47 17.95 -4.20
CA ASP A 97 -11.71 19.20 -4.40
C ASP A 97 -10.21 18.90 -4.66
N LEU A 98 -9.69 17.88 -3.96
CA LEU A 98 -8.29 17.44 -4.05
C LEU A 98 -8.20 15.91 -4.10
N THR A 99 -7.23 15.39 -4.87
CA THR A 99 -6.78 13.99 -4.78
C THR A 99 -5.31 13.93 -4.39
N LEU A 100 -4.99 13.15 -3.37
CA LEU A 100 -3.63 12.96 -2.86
C LEU A 100 -3.07 11.60 -3.26
N GLY A 101 -1.77 11.52 -3.41
CA GLY A 101 -1.07 10.26 -3.64
C GLY A 101 0.42 10.35 -3.41
N ASP A 102 1.09 9.21 -3.28
CA ASP A 102 2.54 9.17 -3.36
C ASP A 102 2.96 9.46 -4.81
N PHE A 103 3.95 10.34 -5.05
CA PHE A 103 4.45 10.61 -6.39
C PHE A 103 5.52 9.58 -6.78
N TRP A 104 5.09 8.34 -7.03
CA TRP A 104 5.99 7.27 -7.43
C TRP A 104 6.71 7.61 -8.74
N GLY A 105 8.04 7.43 -8.73
CA GLY A 105 8.90 7.71 -9.89
C GLY A 105 9.44 9.14 -9.93
N TYR A 106 9.01 10.02 -9.02
CA TYR A 106 9.67 11.31 -8.84
C TYR A 106 11.11 11.10 -8.35
N LYS A 107 12.05 11.79 -8.97
CA LYS A 107 13.47 11.73 -8.60
C LYS A 107 13.77 12.84 -7.60
N VAL A 108 13.99 12.46 -6.36
CA VAL A 108 14.49 13.36 -5.31
C VAL A 108 16.01 13.54 -5.51
N ASP A 109 16.53 14.73 -5.20
CA ASP A 109 17.96 14.95 -5.19
C ASP A 109 18.64 13.97 -4.21
N VAL A 110 19.77 13.40 -4.63
CA VAL A 110 20.52 12.40 -3.84
C VAL A 110 21.01 12.93 -2.48
N ASN A 111 21.04 14.23 -2.30
CA ASN A 111 21.42 14.91 -1.07
C ASN A 111 20.25 15.12 -0.10
N GLU A 112 19.01 14.88 -0.54
CA GLU A 112 17.82 15.01 0.31
C GLU A 112 17.48 13.71 1.02
N LYS A 113 16.97 13.83 2.25
CA LYS A 113 16.45 12.66 2.96
C LYS A 113 15.24 12.10 2.23
N ASP A 114 15.17 10.78 2.12
CA ASP A 114 14.07 10.06 1.48
C ASP A 114 12.77 10.12 2.32
N TYR A 115 12.16 11.31 2.39
CA TYR A 115 10.86 11.51 3.03
C TYR A 115 9.68 11.15 2.12
N GLY A 116 9.93 11.07 0.80
CA GLY A 116 8.92 10.91 -0.23
C GLY A 116 8.31 12.24 -0.67
N VAL A 117 7.67 12.21 -1.83
CA VAL A 117 6.98 13.35 -2.43
C VAL A 117 5.51 12.98 -2.65
N SER A 118 4.61 13.91 -2.32
CA SER A 118 3.19 13.75 -2.54
C SER A 118 2.77 14.35 -3.88
N ALA A 119 1.98 13.61 -4.66
CA ALA A 119 1.24 14.16 -5.77
C ALA A 119 -0.08 14.73 -5.25
N VAL A 120 -0.41 15.95 -5.68
CA VAL A 120 -1.70 16.62 -5.36
C VAL A 120 -2.37 17.01 -6.67
N MET A 121 -3.55 16.44 -6.93
CA MET A 121 -4.38 16.82 -8.07
C MET A 121 -5.47 17.76 -7.56
N VAL A 122 -5.64 18.91 -8.21
CA VAL A 122 -6.64 19.94 -7.86
C VAL A 122 -7.79 19.87 -8.86
N HIS A 123 -9.03 19.70 -8.38
CA HIS A 123 -10.21 19.51 -9.22
C HIS A 123 -11.20 20.66 -9.13
N SER A 124 -11.06 21.57 -8.16
CA SER A 124 -11.98 22.70 -7.99
C SER A 124 -11.23 23.96 -7.55
N SER A 125 -11.86 25.13 -7.80
CA SER A 125 -11.35 26.42 -7.32
C SER A 125 -11.28 26.52 -5.77
N LYS A 126 -12.06 25.70 -5.08
CA LYS A 126 -11.99 25.59 -3.62
C LYS A 126 -10.75 24.81 -3.18
N GLY A 127 -10.40 23.74 -3.89
CA GLY A 127 -9.17 23.00 -3.67
C GLY A 127 -7.94 23.86 -3.95
N GLU A 128 -7.96 24.64 -5.04
CA GLU A 128 -6.90 25.56 -5.42
C GLU A 128 -6.62 26.59 -4.32
N LYS A 129 -7.65 27.31 -3.86
CA LYS A 129 -7.55 28.29 -2.77
C LYS A 129 -6.96 27.71 -1.49
N ILE A 130 -7.32 26.47 -1.15
CA ILE A 130 -6.78 25.81 0.04
C ILE A 130 -5.31 25.46 -0.14
N LEU A 131 -4.94 24.91 -1.29
CA LEU A 131 -3.55 24.60 -1.56
C LEU A 131 -2.67 25.86 -1.60
N GLU A 132 -3.17 26.96 -2.15
CA GLU A 132 -2.50 28.27 -2.16
C GLU A 132 -2.30 28.82 -0.75
N ALA A 133 -3.29 28.69 0.14
CA ALA A 133 -3.22 29.18 1.51
C ALA A 133 -2.16 28.45 2.37
N VAL A 134 -1.67 27.28 1.96
CA VAL A 134 -0.63 26.55 2.69
C VAL A 134 0.76 27.01 2.22
N ASN A 135 1.34 27.96 2.94
CA ASN A 135 2.65 28.55 2.59
C ASN A 135 3.86 27.72 3.02
N SER A 136 3.66 26.72 3.90
CA SER A 136 4.74 25.87 4.42
C SER A 136 5.14 24.73 3.50
N LEU A 137 4.45 24.54 2.38
CA LEU A 137 4.74 23.48 1.41
C LEU A 137 5.64 23.98 0.28
N HIS A 138 6.67 23.21 -0.04
CA HIS A 138 7.33 23.34 -1.33
C HIS A 138 6.42 22.71 -2.40
N LYS A 139 6.14 23.44 -3.48
CA LYS A 139 5.17 23.04 -4.51
C LYS A 139 5.81 23.19 -5.88
N GLU A 140 5.69 22.17 -6.71
CA GLU A 140 6.12 22.17 -8.09
C GLU A 140 4.97 21.71 -9.00
N LEU A 141 4.88 22.30 -10.19
CA LEU A 141 3.87 21.90 -11.19
C LEU A 141 4.39 20.75 -12.03
N HIS A 142 3.56 19.71 -12.14
CA HIS A 142 3.82 18.53 -12.94
C HIS A 142 2.63 18.21 -13.84
N THR A 143 2.88 17.44 -14.89
CA THR A 143 1.82 16.94 -15.76
C THR A 143 1.12 15.76 -15.15
N ILE A 144 -0.15 15.56 -15.53
CA ILE A 144 -0.91 14.39 -15.10
C ILE A 144 -0.27 13.07 -15.58
N ASP A 145 0.34 13.08 -16.76
CA ASP A 145 1.02 11.91 -17.33
C ASP A 145 2.21 11.43 -16.48
N GLU A 146 2.95 12.38 -15.87
CA GLU A 146 4.03 12.03 -14.93
C GLU A 146 3.48 11.33 -13.70
N ILE A 147 2.33 11.79 -13.17
CA ILE A 147 1.66 11.15 -12.03
C ILE A 147 1.16 9.75 -12.40
N ILE A 148 0.49 9.60 -13.55
CA ILE A 148 -0.05 8.32 -14.04
C ILE A 148 1.07 7.30 -14.24
N LYS A 149 2.20 7.72 -14.79
CA LYS A 149 3.36 6.84 -15.04
C LYS A 149 3.83 6.10 -13.80
N GLY A 150 3.84 6.79 -12.66
CA GLY A 150 4.18 6.19 -11.36
C GLY A 150 2.98 5.56 -10.64
N ASN A 151 1.77 5.97 -10.98
CA ASN A 151 0.53 5.63 -10.29
C ASN A 151 -0.52 4.99 -11.23
N ILE A 152 -0.17 3.88 -11.85
CA ILE A 152 -1.09 3.14 -12.76
C ILE A 152 -2.46 2.88 -12.11
N CYS A 153 -2.50 2.74 -10.77
CA CYS A 153 -3.72 2.55 -10.01
C CYS A 153 -4.63 3.80 -9.95
N LEU A 154 -4.19 4.94 -10.45
CA LEU A 154 -5.06 6.10 -10.64
C LEU A 154 -6.15 5.79 -11.67
N GLU A 155 -5.79 5.17 -12.77
CA GLU A 155 -6.71 4.86 -13.88
C GLU A 155 -7.20 3.42 -13.89
N LYS A 156 -6.35 2.46 -13.51
CA LYS A 156 -6.63 1.03 -13.64
C LYS A 156 -6.90 0.38 -12.30
N SER A 157 -7.95 -0.43 -12.26
CA SER A 157 -8.20 -1.32 -11.12
C SER A 157 -7.13 -2.39 -11.03
N ALA A 158 -6.82 -2.80 -9.80
CA ALA A 158 -5.93 -3.93 -9.58
C ALA A 158 -6.56 -5.22 -10.12
N GLN A 159 -5.80 -5.97 -10.88
CA GLN A 159 -6.29 -7.25 -11.42
C GLN A 159 -6.24 -8.34 -10.33
N LYS A 160 -7.19 -9.28 -10.37
CA LYS A 160 -7.14 -10.48 -9.54
C LYS A 160 -5.89 -11.28 -9.94
N SER A 161 -5.14 -11.75 -8.94
CA SER A 161 -4.00 -12.64 -9.17
C SER A 161 -4.45 -14.02 -9.66
N GLU A 162 -3.68 -14.64 -10.53
CA GLU A 162 -3.83 -16.06 -10.87
C GLU A 162 -3.64 -16.98 -9.64
N TYR A 163 -2.86 -16.53 -8.65
CA TYR A 163 -2.64 -17.27 -7.40
C TYR A 163 -3.67 -17.01 -6.32
N SER A 164 -4.65 -16.13 -6.55
CA SER A 164 -5.62 -15.74 -5.53
C SER A 164 -6.49 -16.92 -5.08
N ASP A 165 -6.95 -17.76 -6.02
CA ASP A 165 -7.79 -18.92 -5.68
C ASP A 165 -6.98 -19.98 -4.91
N TYR A 166 -5.71 -20.19 -5.28
CA TYR A 166 -4.81 -21.05 -4.53
C TYR A 166 -4.56 -20.51 -3.10
N PHE A 167 -4.34 -19.20 -2.97
CA PHE A 167 -4.16 -18.57 -1.67
C PHE A 167 -5.36 -18.84 -0.75
N TRP A 168 -6.57 -18.58 -1.22
CA TRP A 168 -7.79 -18.77 -0.43
C TRP A 168 -8.03 -20.25 -0.09
N LYS A 169 -7.81 -21.16 -1.02
CA LYS A 169 -7.89 -22.60 -0.75
C LYS A 169 -6.92 -23.00 0.38
N CYS A 170 -5.68 -22.56 0.35
CA CYS A 170 -4.72 -22.84 1.42
C CYS A 170 -5.15 -22.21 2.76
N MET A 171 -5.77 -21.03 2.74
CA MET A 171 -6.33 -20.38 3.94
C MET A 171 -7.45 -21.22 4.55
N ASP A 172 -8.36 -21.74 3.74
CA ASP A 172 -9.44 -22.63 4.18
C ASP A 172 -8.90 -23.95 4.77
N GLU A 173 -7.82 -24.46 4.21
CA GLU A 173 -7.06 -25.63 4.70
C GLU A 173 -6.19 -25.31 5.93
N LYS A 174 -6.24 -24.08 6.48
CA LYS A 174 -5.48 -23.61 7.64
C LYS A 174 -3.94 -23.73 7.47
N VAL A 175 -3.46 -23.64 6.25
CA VAL A 175 -2.02 -23.54 6.01
C VAL A 175 -1.52 -22.20 6.58
N PRO A 176 -0.40 -22.16 7.33
CA PRO A 176 0.16 -20.93 7.85
C PRO A 176 0.38 -19.88 6.78
N PHE A 177 0.03 -18.63 7.07
CA PHE A 177 0.06 -17.52 6.09
C PHE A 177 1.43 -17.37 5.41
N SER A 178 2.51 -17.38 6.20
CA SER A 178 3.88 -17.27 5.70
C SER A 178 4.25 -18.42 4.76
N LYS A 179 3.76 -19.63 5.03
CA LYS A 179 4.01 -20.81 4.19
C LYS A 179 3.29 -20.73 2.84
N ILE A 180 2.08 -20.17 2.82
CA ILE A 180 1.37 -19.93 1.55
C ILE A 180 2.18 -18.97 0.68
N ILE A 181 2.65 -17.86 1.26
CA ILE A 181 3.47 -16.87 0.54
C ILE A 181 4.78 -17.46 0.08
N GLU A 182 5.44 -18.28 0.89
CA GLU A 182 6.67 -18.97 0.52
C GLU A 182 6.48 -19.91 -0.70
N ARG A 183 5.39 -20.68 -0.72
CA ARG A 183 5.03 -21.54 -1.86
C ARG A 183 4.81 -20.72 -3.13
N ILE A 184 4.07 -19.62 -3.04
CA ILE A 184 3.83 -18.71 -4.16
C ILE A 184 5.14 -18.08 -4.66
N LYS A 185 6.04 -17.69 -3.75
CA LYS A 185 7.37 -17.14 -4.09
C LYS A 185 8.22 -18.11 -4.90
N ARG A 186 8.14 -19.41 -4.59
CA ARG A 186 8.92 -20.46 -5.28
C ARG A 186 8.31 -20.88 -6.62
N GLY A 187 7.17 -20.33 -6.99
CA GLY A 187 6.34 -20.89 -8.04
C GLY A 187 5.61 -22.14 -7.52
N ILE A 188 4.30 -22.20 -7.73
CA ILE A 188 3.50 -23.35 -7.30
C ILE A 188 3.91 -24.54 -8.19
N ASN A 189 4.82 -25.36 -7.71
CA ASN A 189 5.15 -26.68 -8.25
C ASN A 189 4.44 -27.75 -7.44
#